data_03096adc7d02346ac429389d8ae7114d
#
_entry.id   03096adc7d02346ac429389d8ae7114d
#
_cell.length_a   1.000
_cell.length_b   1.000
_cell.length_c   1.000
_cell.angle_alpha   90.00
_cell.angle_beta   90.00
_cell.angle_gamma   90.00
#
_symmetry.space_group_name_H-M   'P 1'
#
loop_
_entity.id
_entity.type
_entity.pdbx_description
1 polymer ?
#
loop_
_entity_poly.entity_id
_entity_poly.type
_entity_poly.pdbx_seq_one_letter_code
_entity_poly.pdbx_strand_id
1 'polypeptide(L)'
;LEFAVWGAYLTSMGNYLGRAGMGAYISWFYAIQGIVSIFMPTLMGIVADRYVQPQRLLGICHFLAGSFMIALCVMGTQSAQPNAELFITLYTLSVAFYMPTLALSNTTAFTLLKTHGMDTVKDFPPIRVFGTVGFIATMWFVNCATTTSGFGLTLLDDAQKFQYTHMQFLVSGVLGILLFIYCFTLPQCKLESGKSQSLYEAFGLDAFKLFKTKRMALFFIFSCLLGMSLQVTNGYATPFITSFKANMPDSFAANNATLLVSISQVAEAICILFIPFFLRRYGIKVVMLIAMLAWVLRFGFFGLGNPAMPGVMLFILSCIVY
;
A
#
# COMPACT_ATOMS: atom_id res chain seq x y z
N LEU A 1 -9.22 8.10 2.78
CA LEU A 1 -8.39 8.74 1.74
C LEU A 1 -6.93 8.24 1.80
N GLU A 2 -6.30 8.09 2.96
CA GLU A 2 -4.90 7.67 3.14
C GLU A 2 -4.53 6.46 2.27
N PHE A 3 -5.26 5.36 2.44
CA PHE A 3 -5.02 4.14 1.68
C PHE A 3 -5.55 4.19 0.23
N ALA A 4 -6.44 5.12 -0.07
CA ALA A 4 -6.93 5.36 -1.43
C ALA A 4 -5.80 5.91 -2.34
N VAL A 5 -4.95 6.79 -1.81
CA VAL A 5 -3.75 7.30 -2.48
C VAL A 5 -2.85 6.13 -2.92
N TRP A 6 -2.66 5.16 -2.04
CA TRP A 6 -1.79 4.01 -2.30
C TRP A 6 -2.45 2.97 -3.22
N GLY A 7 -3.75 2.70 -3.02
CA GLY A 7 -4.54 1.78 -3.84
C GLY A 7 -4.61 2.17 -5.31
N ALA A 8 -4.44 3.45 -5.61
CA ALA A 8 -4.48 3.95 -6.98
C ALA A 8 -3.35 3.40 -7.87
N TYR A 9 -2.17 3.07 -7.31
CA TYR A 9 -1.03 2.63 -8.11
C TYR A 9 -0.32 1.37 -7.60
N LEU A 10 -0.40 1.04 -6.31
CA LEU A 10 0.46 0.02 -5.70
C LEU A 10 0.42 -1.32 -6.44
N THR A 11 -0.75 -1.81 -6.77
CA THR A 11 -0.92 -3.13 -7.39
C THR A 11 -0.88 -3.11 -8.91
N SER A 12 -1.10 -1.95 -9.54
CA SER A 12 -1.13 -1.78 -11.00
C SER A 12 0.17 -1.21 -11.59
N MET A 13 1.03 -0.61 -10.76
CA MET A 13 2.27 0.01 -11.21
C MET A 13 3.19 -0.93 -11.98
N GLY A 14 3.26 -2.21 -11.59
CA GLY A 14 4.04 -3.22 -12.31
C GLY A 14 3.63 -3.39 -13.77
N ASN A 15 2.33 -3.32 -14.07
CA ASN A 15 1.81 -3.37 -15.44
C ASN A 15 2.25 -2.15 -16.26
N TYR A 16 2.18 -0.95 -15.67
CA TYR A 16 2.65 0.27 -16.32
C TYR A 16 4.16 0.22 -16.59
N LEU A 17 4.96 -0.13 -15.58
CA LEU A 17 6.42 -0.21 -15.72
C LEU A 17 6.86 -1.19 -16.80
N GLY A 18 6.17 -2.33 -16.92
CA GLY A 18 6.40 -3.30 -17.99
C GLY A 18 6.17 -2.70 -19.38
N ARG A 19 5.10 -1.92 -19.57
CA ARG A 19 4.78 -1.23 -20.83
C ARG A 19 5.67 -0.05 -21.13
N ALA A 20 6.12 0.66 -20.10
CA ALA A 20 6.99 1.82 -20.21
C ALA A 20 8.48 1.46 -20.44
N GLY A 21 8.81 0.20 -20.67
CA GLY A 21 10.18 -0.26 -20.87
C GLY A 21 10.99 -0.38 -19.57
N MET A 22 10.36 -0.20 -18.41
CA MET A 22 10.99 -0.23 -17.09
C MET A 22 10.74 -1.56 -16.34
N GLY A 23 10.37 -2.64 -17.05
CA GLY A 23 10.06 -3.95 -16.45
C GLY A 23 11.18 -4.53 -15.59
N ALA A 24 12.45 -4.33 -15.98
CA ALA A 24 13.62 -4.75 -15.20
C ALA A 24 13.75 -4.05 -13.84
N TYR A 25 13.12 -2.89 -13.67
CA TYR A 25 13.20 -2.09 -12.44
C TYR A 25 12.01 -2.30 -11.49
N ILE A 26 11.03 -3.15 -11.81
CA ILE A 26 9.83 -3.37 -10.97
C ILE A 26 10.24 -3.69 -9.53
N SER A 27 11.16 -4.64 -9.32
CA SER A 27 11.64 -5.00 -7.99
C SER A 27 12.20 -3.80 -7.23
N TRP A 28 12.90 -2.90 -7.95
CA TRP A 28 13.53 -1.73 -7.36
C TRP A 28 12.50 -0.72 -6.86
N PHE A 29 11.42 -0.49 -7.62
CA PHE A 29 10.32 0.39 -7.20
C PHE A 29 9.67 -0.10 -5.89
N TYR A 30 9.49 -1.40 -5.72
CA TYR A 30 8.93 -1.95 -4.48
C TYR A 30 9.95 -2.02 -3.34
N ALA A 31 11.23 -2.26 -3.64
CA ALA A 31 12.29 -2.23 -2.63
C ALA A 31 12.50 -0.83 -2.03
N ILE A 32 12.42 0.23 -2.84
CA ILE A 32 12.52 1.63 -2.40
C ILE A 32 11.48 1.94 -1.33
N GLN A 33 10.25 1.47 -1.44
CA GLN A 33 9.23 1.65 -0.40
C GLN A 33 9.69 1.10 0.95
N GLY A 34 10.26 -0.12 0.95
CA GLY A 34 10.79 -0.74 2.16
C GLY A 34 11.99 0.03 2.73
N ILE A 35 12.95 0.41 1.89
CA ILE A 35 14.15 1.15 2.30
C ILE A 35 13.77 2.49 2.94
N VAL A 36 12.90 3.25 2.28
CA VAL A 36 12.44 4.54 2.77
C VAL A 36 11.65 4.40 4.08
N SER A 37 10.88 3.32 4.23
CA SER A 37 10.09 3.06 5.44
C SER A 37 10.95 2.77 6.68
N ILE A 38 12.23 2.48 6.53
CA ILE A 38 13.15 2.30 7.66
C ILE A 38 13.49 3.65 8.32
N PHE A 39 13.68 4.70 7.52
CA PHE A 39 14.23 5.97 8.00
C PHE A 39 13.19 7.09 8.11
N MET A 40 12.35 7.25 7.07
CA MET A 40 11.49 8.42 6.95
C MET A 40 10.38 8.53 8.00
N PRO A 41 9.71 7.44 8.45
CA PRO A 41 8.72 7.55 9.51
C PRO A 41 9.33 8.09 10.82
N THR A 42 10.56 7.66 11.15
CA THR A 42 11.26 8.14 12.35
C THR A 42 11.63 9.62 12.22
N LEU A 43 12.16 10.05 11.08
CA LEU A 43 12.50 11.45 10.83
C LEU A 43 11.26 12.34 10.95
N MET A 44 10.16 11.95 10.31
CA MET A 44 8.91 12.70 10.36
C MET A 44 8.24 12.62 11.75
N GLY A 45 8.42 11.52 12.48
CA GLY A 45 8.02 11.42 13.89
C GLY A 45 8.70 12.46 14.76
N ILE A 46 10.02 12.62 14.63
CA ILE A 46 10.77 13.67 15.36
C ILE A 46 10.25 15.08 15.01
N VAL A 47 9.93 15.32 13.74
CA VAL A 47 9.36 16.61 13.29
C VAL A 47 7.97 16.82 13.89
N ALA A 48 7.13 15.77 13.93
CA ALA A 48 5.78 15.81 14.50
C ALA A 48 5.79 16.06 16.01
N ASP A 49 6.76 15.47 16.71
CA ASP A 49 6.84 15.59 18.17
C ASP A 49 7.37 16.96 18.64
N ARG A 50 8.23 17.59 17.82
CA ARG A 50 8.97 18.79 18.24
C ARG A 50 8.55 20.08 17.57
N TYR A 51 8.20 20.04 16.28
CA TYR A 51 8.13 21.25 15.46
C TYR A 51 6.77 21.50 14.82
N VAL A 52 6.07 20.46 14.37
CA VAL A 52 4.84 20.59 13.58
C VAL A 52 3.78 19.65 14.12
N GLN A 53 2.57 20.14 14.30
CA GLN A 53 1.44 19.28 14.72
C GLN A 53 1.25 18.10 13.77
N PRO A 54 1.01 16.86 14.26
CA PRO A 54 0.93 15.66 13.45
C PRO A 54 -0.03 15.76 12.27
N GLN A 55 -1.22 16.35 12.46
CA GLN A 55 -2.21 16.51 11.37
C GLN A 55 -1.74 17.50 10.29
N ARG A 56 -0.98 18.54 10.65
CA ARG A 56 -0.42 19.48 9.66
C ARG A 56 0.73 18.85 8.89
N LEU A 57 1.61 18.11 9.58
CA LEU A 57 2.71 17.39 8.96
C LEU A 57 2.18 16.31 8.02
N LEU A 58 1.12 15.58 8.42
CA LEU A 58 0.41 14.63 7.58
C LEU A 58 -0.02 15.29 6.26
N GLY A 59 -0.66 16.47 6.33
CA GLY A 59 -1.06 17.22 5.13
C GLY A 59 0.13 17.62 4.26
N ILE A 60 1.18 18.20 4.84
CA ILE A 60 2.38 18.62 4.09
C ILE A 60 3.02 17.42 3.37
N CYS A 61 3.15 16.29 4.05
CA CYS A 61 3.68 15.06 3.45
C CYS A 61 2.83 14.60 2.26
N HIS A 62 1.50 14.65 2.37
CA HIS A 62 0.61 14.30 1.26
C HIS A 62 0.67 15.29 0.10
N PHE A 63 0.84 16.58 0.38
CA PHE A 63 1.03 17.58 -0.66
C PHE A 63 2.30 17.29 -1.48
N LEU A 64 3.43 17.06 -0.81
CA LEU A 64 4.69 16.77 -1.47
C LEU A 64 4.63 15.44 -2.22
N ALA A 65 4.17 14.37 -1.58
CA ALA A 65 4.03 13.07 -2.21
C ALA A 65 3.11 13.12 -3.44
N GLY A 66 1.95 13.79 -3.32
CA GLY A 66 1.00 13.96 -4.41
C GLY A 66 1.55 14.79 -5.57
N SER A 67 2.30 15.85 -5.28
CA SER A 67 2.95 16.68 -6.31
C SER A 67 3.97 15.88 -7.13
N PHE A 68 4.78 15.02 -6.49
CA PHE A 68 5.70 14.14 -7.20
C PHE A 68 4.96 13.06 -8.02
N MET A 69 3.82 12.55 -7.55
CA MET A 69 2.99 11.63 -8.34
C MET A 69 2.40 12.31 -9.58
N ILE A 70 1.96 13.56 -9.46
CA ILE A 70 1.51 14.35 -10.63
C ILE A 70 2.68 14.57 -11.60
N ALA A 71 3.88 14.84 -11.12
CA ALA A 71 5.07 14.96 -11.96
C ALA A 71 5.37 13.67 -12.74
N LEU A 72 5.22 12.48 -12.10
CA LEU A 72 5.34 11.18 -12.78
C LEU A 72 4.30 11.02 -13.89
N CYS A 73 3.06 11.46 -13.65
CA CYS A 73 2.02 11.45 -14.67
C CYS A 73 2.41 12.33 -15.86
N VAL A 74 2.90 13.55 -15.61
CA VAL A 74 3.34 14.46 -16.66
C VAL A 74 4.48 13.86 -17.49
N MET A 75 5.45 13.21 -16.87
CA MET A 75 6.51 12.49 -17.59
C MET A 75 5.95 11.39 -18.49
N GLY A 76 5.00 10.60 -17.99
CA GLY A 76 4.35 9.53 -18.77
C GLY A 76 3.48 10.07 -19.91
N THR A 77 2.98 11.32 -19.80
CA THR A 77 2.27 12.00 -20.89
C THR A 77 3.23 12.47 -21.98
N GLN A 78 4.43 12.92 -21.62
CA GLN A 78 5.43 13.43 -22.56
C GLN A 78 6.13 12.32 -23.34
N SER A 79 6.28 11.14 -22.77
CA SER A 79 6.96 10.01 -23.41
C SER A 79 6.35 8.68 -22.99
N ALA A 80 6.11 7.79 -23.96
CA ALA A 80 5.71 6.42 -23.70
C ALA A 80 6.81 5.59 -22.99
N GLN A 81 8.07 5.99 -23.14
CA GLN A 81 9.24 5.44 -22.47
C GLN A 81 9.99 6.58 -21.76
N PRO A 82 9.56 6.98 -20.57
CA PRO A 82 10.20 8.05 -19.81
C PRO A 82 11.60 7.66 -19.36
N ASN A 83 12.45 8.66 -19.09
CA ASN A 83 13.78 8.42 -18.52
C ASN A 83 13.65 7.71 -17.16
N ALA A 84 14.19 6.47 -17.07
CA ALA A 84 14.05 5.62 -15.91
C ALA A 84 14.69 6.23 -14.64
N GLU A 85 15.86 6.88 -14.76
CA GLU A 85 16.55 7.45 -13.60
C GLU A 85 15.77 8.60 -12.98
N LEU A 86 15.25 9.51 -13.80
CA LEU A 86 14.43 10.62 -13.34
C LEU A 86 13.10 10.09 -12.77
N PHE A 87 12.51 9.08 -13.41
CA PHE A 87 11.26 8.47 -12.95
C PHE A 87 11.44 7.82 -11.57
N ILE A 88 12.51 7.02 -11.39
CA ILE A 88 12.85 6.41 -10.09
C ILE A 88 13.11 7.48 -9.04
N THR A 89 13.80 8.56 -9.38
CA THR A 89 14.09 9.66 -8.45
C THR A 89 12.81 10.34 -7.95
N LEU A 90 11.91 10.74 -8.86
CA LEU A 90 10.63 11.35 -8.49
C LEU A 90 9.75 10.40 -7.68
N TYR A 91 9.73 9.13 -8.06
CA TYR A 91 9.02 8.10 -7.30
C TYR A 91 9.57 7.94 -5.88
N THR A 92 10.91 7.89 -5.74
CA THR A 92 11.59 7.82 -4.44
C THR A 92 11.22 9.00 -3.56
N LEU A 93 11.21 10.21 -4.11
CA LEU A 93 10.80 11.41 -3.38
C LEU A 93 9.34 11.34 -2.96
N SER A 94 8.44 10.91 -3.84
CA SER A 94 7.04 10.72 -3.50
C SER A 94 6.86 9.76 -2.34
N VAL A 95 7.48 8.58 -2.43
CA VAL A 95 7.39 7.52 -1.42
C VAL A 95 8.05 7.95 -0.10
N ALA A 96 9.14 8.74 -0.16
CA ALA A 96 9.81 9.27 1.02
C ALA A 96 8.88 10.14 1.89
N PHE A 97 8.01 10.91 1.26
CA PHE A 97 6.99 11.68 1.99
C PHE A 97 5.72 10.89 2.28
N TYR A 98 5.37 9.88 1.46
CA TYR A 98 4.16 9.09 1.68
C TYR A 98 4.31 8.06 2.81
N MET A 99 5.44 7.32 2.91
CA MET A 99 5.57 6.26 3.91
C MET A 99 5.41 6.72 5.37
N PRO A 100 5.90 7.90 5.78
CA PRO A 100 5.65 8.42 7.12
C PRO A 100 4.19 8.70 7.42
N THR A 101 3.36 8.99 6.40
CA THR A 101 1.96 9.36 6.60
C THR A 101 1.15 8.20 7.16
N LEU A 102 1.54 6.96 6.90
CA LEU A 102 0.91 5.77 7.49
C LEU A 102 1.03 5.76 9.02
N ALA A 103 2.19 6.14 9.56
CA ALA A 103 2.39 6.27 11.00
C ALA A 103 1.71 7.51 11.56
N LEU A 104 1.84 8.65 10.88
CA LEU A 104 1.23 9.93 11.28
C LEU A 104 -0.30 9.86 11.31
N SER A 105 -0.93 9.19 10.35
CA SER A 105 -2.38 9.02 10.32
C SER A 105 -2.87 8.16 11.48
N ASN A 106 -2.16 7.08 11.81
CA ASN A 106 -2.48 6.24 12.97
C ASN A 106 -2.30 7.03 14.29
N THR A 107 -1.18 7.75 14.43
CA THR A 107 -0.91 8.59 15.61
C THR A 107 -1.99 9.66 15.78
N THR A 108 -2.36 10.34 14.70
CA THR A 108 -3.44 11.34 14.71
C THR A 108 -4.77 10.70 15.12
N ALA A 109 -5.12 9.54 14.56
CA ALA A 109 -6.35 8.82 14.90
C ALA A 109 -6.36 8.39 16.38
N PHE A 110 -5.27 7.82 16.90
CA PHE A 110 -5.16 7.43 18.31
C PHE A 110 -5.25 8.62 19.25
N THR A 111 -4.61 9.74 18.91
CA THR A 111 -4.67 10.96 19.71
C THR A 111 -6.09 11.50 19.78
N LEU A 112 -6.80 11.54 18.64
CA LEU A 112 -8.18 12.00 18.59
C LEU A 112 -9.13 11.06 19.35
N LEU A 113 -8.99 9.75 19.23
CA LEU A 113 -9.78 8.78 20.00
C LEU A 113 -9.59 8.97 21.50
N LYS A 114 -8.34 9.07 21.96
CA LYS A 114 -8.02 9.31 23.38
C LYS A 114 -8.59 10.64 23.89
N THR A 115 -8.49 11.70 23.09
CA THR A 115 -9.00 13.03 23.45
C THR A 115 -10.51 13.03 23.66
N HIS A 116 -11.22 12.16 22.92
CA HIS A 116 -12.69 11.99 23.03
C HIS A 116 -13.10 10.87 24.01
N GLY A 117 -12.15 10.32 24.78
CA GLY A 117 -12.44 9.27 25.76
C GLY A 117 -12.82 7.91 25.19
N MET A 118 -12.48 7.67 23.90
CA MET A 118 -12.76 6.40 23.20
C MET A 118 -11.62 5.39 23.43
N ASP A 119 -11.97 4.09 23.40
CA ASP A 119 -11.00 3.00 23.56
C ASP A 119 -10.30 2.73 22.21
N THR A 120 -9.00 3.02 22.16
CA THR A 120 -8.21 2.81 20.93
C THR A 120 -8.15 1.35 20.49
N VAL A 121 -8.24 0.37 21.40
CA VAL A 121 -8.20 -1.06 21.06
C VAL A 121 -9.53 -1.52 20.43
N LYS A 122 -10.64 -0.97 20.91
CA LYS A 122 -11.99 -1.34 20.48
C LYS A 122 -12.45 -0.52 19.27
N ASP A 123 -12.19 0.80 19.29
CA ASP A 123 -12.80 1.74 18.36
C ASP A 123 -11.92 2.02 17.12
N PHE A 124 -10.60 1.73 17.16
CA PHE A 124 -9.72 1.93 16.02
C PHE A 124 -9.92 0.91 14.89
N PRO A 125 -10.09 -0.42 15.13
CA PRO A 125 -10.23 -1.39 14.04
C PRO A 125 -11.33 -1.08 13.03
N PRO A 126 -12.56 -0.68 13.43
CA PRO A 126 -13.59 -0.25 12.47
C PRO A 126 -13.15 0.94 11.61
N ILE A 127 -12.44 1.92 12.20
CA ILE A 127 -11.92 3.08 11.46
C ILE A 127 -10.88 2.62 10.44
N ARG A 128 -10.01 1.69 10.81
CA ARG A 128 -8.97 1.14 9.93
C ARG A 128 -9.55 0.42 8.72
N VAL A 129 -10.68 -0.27 8.85
CA VAL A 129 -11.38 -0.95 7.73
C VAL A 129 -11.80 0.06 6.65
N PHE A 130 -12.23 1.28 6.99
CA PHE A 130 -12.51 2.31 5.99
C PHE A 130 -11.28 2.66 5.13
N GLY A 131 -10.07 2.50 5.67
CA GLY A 131 -8.84 2.60 4.89
C GLY A 131 -8.80 1.55 3.77
N THR A 132 -9.04 0.29 4.10
CA THR A 132 -9.11 -0.80 3.12
C THR A 132 -10.22 -0.60 2.08
N VAL A 133 -11.39 -0.11 2.50
CA VAL A 133 -12.48 0.27 1.57
C VAL A 133 -12.01 1.34 0.57
N GLY A 134 -11.31 2.38 1.04
CA GLY A 134 -10.74 3.40 0.16
C GLY A 134 -9.70 2.85 -0.81
N PHE A 135 -8.85 1.93 -0.34
CA PHE A 135 -7.87 1.22 -1.17
C PHE A 135 -8.55 0.43 -2.29
N ILE A 136 -9.57 -0.38 -1.96
CA ILE A 136 -10.35 -1.18 -2.92
C ILE A 136 -11.05 -0.28 -3.94
N ALA A 137 -11.69 0.79 -3.48
CA ALA A 137 -12.43 1.71 -4.36
C ALA A 137 -11.52 2.32 -5.44
N THR A 138 -10.30 2.72 -5.06
CA THR A 138 -9.34 3.26 -6.04
C THR A 138 -8.72 2.20 -6.93
N MET A 139 -8.48 0.98 -6.43
CA MET A 139 -8.10 -0.15 -7.28
C MET A 139 -9.15 -0.42 -8.36
N TRP A 140 -10.43 -0.45 -8.00
CA TRP A 140 -11.53 -0.66 -8.96
C TRP A 140 -11.64 0.49 -9.94
N PHE A 141 -11.53 1.73 -9.45
CA PHE A 141 -11.54 2.90 -10.31
C PHE A 141 -10.43 2.83 -11.37
N VAL A 142 -9.20 2.60 -10.96
CA VAL A 142 -8.03 2.51 -11.86
C VAL A 142 -8.14 1.32 -12.81
N ASN A 143 -8.74 0.20 -12.38
CA ASN A 143 -9.00 -0.95 -13.26
C ASN A 143 -10.03 -0.64 -14.35
N CYS A 144 -11.06 0.16 -14.04
CA CYS A 144 -12.19 0.39 -14.94
C CYS A 144 -12.05 1.68 -15.75
N ALA A 145 -11.38 2.71 -15.23
CA ALA A 145 -11.26 4.00 -15.89
C ALA A 145 -10.37 3.91 -17.14
N THR A 146 -10.82 4.55 -18.23
CA THR A 146 -10.13 4.60 -19.53
C THR A 146 -10.24 5.98 -20.17
N THR A 147 -9.34 6.27 -21.12
CA THR A 147 -9.34 7.50 -21.92
C THR A 147 -9.50 7.25 -23.42
N THR A 148 -9.83 6.04 -23.86
CA THR A 148 -9.87 5.66 -25.29
C THR A 148 -10.82 6.52 -26.15
N SER A 149 -12.01 6.85 -25.63
CA SER A 149 -13.01 7.70 -26.31
C SER A 149 -13.41 8.94 -25.48
N GLY A 150 -12.49 9.48 -24.74
CA GLY A 150 -12.73 10.40 -23.65
C GLY A 150 -12.77 9.66 -22.30
N PHE A 151 -13.11 10.36 -21.20
CA PHE A 151 -13.22 9.69 -19.91
C PHE A 151 -14.41 8.72 -19.89
N GLY A 152 -14.16 7.46 -19.56
CA GLY A 152 -15.16 6.41 -19.45
C GLY A 152 -14.78 5.32 -18.45
N LEU A 153 -15.72 4.42 -18.17
CA LEU A 153 -15.50 3.23 -17.33
C LEU A 153 -15.83 1.99 -18.15
N THR A 154 -14.89 1.02 -18.20
CA THR A 154 -15.07 -0.24 -18.91
C THR A 154 -14.45 -1.42 -18.16
N LEU A 155 -15.10 -2.57 -18.26
CA LEU A 155 -14.54 -3.86 -17.83
C LEU A 155 -13.96 -4.65 -19.02
N LEU A 156 -14.25 -4.20 -20.25
CA LEU A 156 -13.70 -4.82 -21.47
C LEU A 156 -12.19 -4.58 -21.57
N ASP A 157 -11.53 -5.30 -22.46
CA ASP A 157 -10.12 -5.06 -22.74
C ASP A 157 -9.92 -3.69 -23.38
N ASP A 158 -9.05 -2.91 -22.77
CA ASP A 158 -8.69 -1.58 -23.26
C ASP A 158 -7.26 -1.25 -22.82
N ALA A 159 -6.40 -0.99 -23.81
CA ALA A 159 -5.01 -0.66 -23.57
C ALA A 159 -4.82 0.70 -22.85
N GLN A 160 -5.81 1.59 -22.89
CA GLN A 160 -5.81 2.92 -22.28
C GLN A 160 -6.41 2.94 -20.87
N LYS A 161 -6.72 1.78 -20.26
CA LYS A 161 -7.10 1.72 -18.87
C LYS A 161 -6.03 2.33 -17.97
N PHE A 162 -6.46 3.03 -16.93
CA PHE A 162 -5.55 3.69 -15.99
C PHE A 162 -4.55 2.72 -15.36
N GLN A 163 -4.93 1.48 -15.08
CA GLN A 163 -4.02 0.44 -14.57
C GLN A 163 -2.82 0.14 -15.49
N TYR A 164 -2.88 0.51 -16.76
CA TYR A 164 -1.83 0.28 -17.75
C TYR A 164 -1.11 1.57 -18.17
N THR A 165 -1.58 2.71 -17.71
CA THR A 165 -1.10 4.04 -18.14
C THR A 165 -0.58 4.85 -16.95
N HIS A 166 0.07 5.97 -17.25
CA HIS A 166 0.52 6.95 -16.27
C HIS A 166 -0.61 7.61 -15.48
N MET A 167 -1.87 7.47 -15.91
CA MET A 167 -3.03 8.07 -15.26
C MET A 167 -3.26 7.57 -13.83
N GLN A 168 -2.79 6.38 -13.47
CA GLN A 168 -2.81 5.89 -12.09
C GLN A 168 -2.06 6.80 -11.12
N PHE A 169 -0.97 7.43 -11.56
CA PHE A 169 -0.20 8.39 -10.75
C PHE A 169 -0.94 9.72 -10.60
N LEU A 170 -1.71 10.14 -11.62
CA LEU A 170 -2.58 11.31 -11.51
C LEU A 170 -3.65 11.09 -10.45
N VAL A 171 -4.31 9.94 -10.46
CA VAL A 171 -5.34 9.60 -9.46
C VAL A 171 -4.75 9.64 -8.05
N SER A 172 -3.58 9.02 -7.85
CA SER A 172 -2.87 9.04 -6.58
C SER A 172 -2.50 10.46 -6.15
N GLY A 173 -1.95 11.26 -7.06
CA GLY A 173 -1.55 12.63 -6.79
C GLY A 173 -2.72 13.53 -6.41
N VAL A 174 -3.83 13.46 -7.16
CA VAL A 174 -5.05 14.23 -6.86
C VAL A 174 -5.61 13.86 -5.49
N LEU A 175 -5.70 12.57 -5.18
CA LEU A 175 -6.14 12.11 -3.85
C LEU A 175 -5.22 12.60 -2.74
N GLY A 176 -3.91 12.64 -2.97
CA GLY A 176 -2.93 13.20 -2.03
C GLY A 176 -3.17 14.70 -1.78
N ILE A 177 -3.41 15.48 -2.83
CA ILE A 177 -3.72 16.92 -2.70
C ILE A 177 -5.07 17.12 -1.97
N LEU A 178 -6.09 16.30 -2.28
CA LEU A 178 -7.36 16.34 -1.55
C LEU A 178 -7.19 16.02 -0.07
N LEU A 179 -6.34 15.05 0.25
CA LEU A 179 -6.05 14.72 1.64
C LEU A 179 -5.28 15.83 2.37
N PHE A 180 -4.34 16.51 1.68
CA PHE A 180 -3.70 17.71 2.20
C PHE A 180 -4.74 18.76 2.61
N ILE A 181 -5.69 19.08 1.73
CA ILE A 181 -6.77 20.04 2.02
C ILE A 181 -7.62 19.56 3.22
N TYR A 182 -7.97 18.26 3.23
CA TYR A 182 -8.75 17.66 4.32
C TYR A 182 -8.04 17.74 5.67
N CYS A 183 -6.70 17.65 5.71
CA CYS A 183 -5.95 17.74 6.96
C CYS A 183 -6.10 19.07 7.70
N PHE A 184 -6.46 20.15 7.01
CA PHE A 184 -6.77 21.44 7.64
C PHE A 184 -8.12 21.43 8.41
N THR A 185 -9.01 20.49 8.09
CA THR A 185 -10.30 20.37 8.79
C THR A 185 -10.22 19.50 10.03
N LEU A 186 -9.09 18.79 10.25
CA LEU A 186 -8.91 17.92 11.40
C LEU A 186 -8.72 18.75 12.68
N PRO A 187 -9.26 18.27 13.82
CA PRO A 187 -9.02 18.87 15.12
C PRO A 187 -7.53 18.96 15.43
N GLN A 188 -7.14 20.02 16.14
CA GLN A 188 -5.73 20.23 16.47
C GLN A 188 -5.27 19.22 17.52
N CYS A 189 -4.27 18.41 17.18
CA CYS A 189 -3.55 17.59 18.13
C CYS A 189 -2.53 18.46 18.87
N LYS A 190 -2.49 18.36 20.19
CA LYS A 190 -1.48 19.07 20.98
C LYS A 190 -0.11 18.47 20.71
N LEU A 191 0.90 19.32 20.56
CA LEU A 191 2.30 18.89 20.57
C LEU A 191 2.62 18.32 21.97
N GLU A 192 3.10 17.11 22.05
CA GLU A 192 3.68 16.56 23.28
C GLU A 192 5.07 17.19 23.46
N SER A 193 5.09 18.46 23.91
CA SER A 193 6.35 19.11 24.24
C SER A 193 6.88 18.56 25.57
N GLY A 194 7.96 17.78 25.52
CA GLY A 194 8.64 17.60 26.77
C GLY A 194 9.39 16.34 27.10
N LYS A 195 9.98 15.61 26.17
CA LYS A 195 11.17 14.83 26.54
C LYS A 195 12.20 14.95 25.42
N SER A 196 13.34 15.54 25.72
CA SER A 196 14.53 15.45 24.89
C SER A 196 14.95 13.99 24.83
N GLN A 197 14.32 13.23 23.93
CA GLN A 197 14.81 11.90 23.59
C GLN A 197 16.13 12.05 22.84
N SER A 198 17.11 11.24 23.20
CA SER A 198 18.36 11.17 22.42
C SER A 198 18.03 10.73 20.99
N LEU A 199 18.83 11.12 20.00
CA LEU A 199 18.65 10.63 18.62
C LEU A 199 18.62 9.10 18.56
N TYR A 200 19.39 8.44 19.40
CA TYR A 200 19.43 6.99 19.53
C TYR A 200 18.06 6.40 19.95
N GLU A 201 17.39 7.00 20.93
CA GLU A 201 16.04 6.62 21.36
C GLU A 201 14.99 6.98 20.32
N ALA A 202 15.12 8.16 19.68
CA ALA A 202 14.20 8.60 18.65
C ALA A 202 14.21 7.68 17.41
N PHE A 203 15.38 7.15 17.02
CA PHE A 203 15.51 6.14 15.96
C PHE A 203 15.10 4.73 16.40
N GLY A 204 14.67 4.56 17.65
CA GLY A 204 14.23 3.26 18.14
C GLY A 204 15.33 2.19 18.12
N LEU A 205 16.61 2.60 18.13
CA LEU A 205 17.75 1.69 18.10
C LEU A 205 17.80 0.78 19.33
N ASP A 206 17.13 1.17 20.40
CA ASP A 206 16.92 0.30 21.56
C ASP A 206 16.15 -0.97 21.25
N ALA A 207 15.32 -0.97 20.20
CA ALA A 207 14.62 -2.16 19.74
C ALA A 207 15.59 -3.28 19.31
N PHE A 208 16.80 -2.95 18.86
CA PHE A 208 17.83 -3.95 18.54
C PHE A 208 18.29 -4.75 19.76
N LYS A 209 18.13 -4.21 20.98
CA LYS A 209 18.38 -4.95 22.22
C LYS A 209 17.46 -6.16 22.38
N LEU A 210 16.26 -6.11 21.79
CA LEU A 210 15.30 -7.21 21.81
C LEU A 210 15.78 -8.43 21.03
N PHE A 211 16.66 -8.25 20.04
CA PHE A 211 17.27 -9.38 19.30
C PHE A 211 18.15 -10.28 20.17
N LYS A 212 18.57 -9.82 21.35
CA LYS A 212 19.29 -10.66 22.32
C LYS A 212 18.41 -11.82 22.83
N THR A 213 17.10 -11.67 22.77
CA THR A 213 16.15 -12.71 23.17
C THR A 213 15.77 -13.55 21.94
N LYS A 214 16.10 -14.84 21.93
CA LYS A 214 15.83 -15.77 20.81
C LYS A 214 14.39 -15.69 20.29
N ARG A 215 13.40 -15.56 21.19
CA ARG A 215 11.97 -15.49 20.82
C ARG A 215 11.68 -14.21 20.01
N MET A 216 12.23 -13.09 20.43
CA MET A 216 12.04 -11.82 19.73
C MET A 216 12.81 -11.78 18.40
N ALA A 217 14.02 -12.30 18.37
CA ALA A 217 14.77 -12.44 17.13
C ALA A 217 14.02 -13.26 16.07
N LEU A 218 13.47 -14.42 16.46
CA LEU A 218 12.62 -15.21 15.58
C LEU A 218 11.37 -14.47 15.13
N PHE A 219 10.70 -13.74 16.02
CA PHE A 219 9.54 -12.92 15.66
C PHE A 219 9.87 -11.89 14.58
N PHE A 220 10.98 -11.16 14.73
CA PHE A 220 11.42 -10.18 13.74
C PHE A 220 11.78 -10.82 12.39
N ILE A 221 12.50 -11.96 12.41
CA ILE A 221 12.85 -12.69 11.18
C ILE A 221 11.59 -13.12 10.44
N PHE A 222 10.63 -13.73 11.11
CA PHE A 222 9.38 -14.16 10.49
C PHE A 222 8.54 -12.97 9.99
N SER A 223 8.47 -11.89 10.75
CA SER A 223 7.78 -10.66 10.31
C SER A 223 8.43 -10.07 9.05
N CYS A 224 9.76 -10.11 8.96
CA CYS A 224 10.49 -9.66 7.78
C CYS A 224 10.16 -10.54 6.56
N LEU A 225 10.18 -11.87 6.71
CA LEU A 225 9.84 -12.81 5.64
C LEU A 225 8.38 -12.63 5.14
N LEU A 226 7.44 -12.41 6.05
CA LEU A 226 6.05 -12.11 5.70
C LEU A 226 5.94 -10.80 4.93
N GLY A 227 6.66 -9.76 5.35
CA GLY A 227 6.72 -8.47 4.65
C GLY A 227 7.30 -8.59 3.24
N MET A 228 8.35 -9.42 3.05
CA MET A 228 8.89 -9.72 1.73
C MET A 228 7.86 -10.42 0.84
N SER A 229 7.15 -11.42 1.37
CA SER A 229 6.09 -12.14 0.64
C SER A 229 4.97 -11.18 0.20
N LEU A 230 4.57 -10.26 1.07
CA LEU A 230 3.59 -9.22 0.76
C LEU A 230 4.05 -8.32 -0.40
N GLN A 231 5.29 -7.85 -0.38
CA GLN A 231 5.81 -6.97 -1.43
C GLN A 231 5.99 -7.68 -2.77
N VAL A 232 6.39 -8.94 -2.77
CA VAL A 232 6.40 -9.76 -4.00
C VAL A 232 5.01 -9.83 -4.61
N THR A 233 3.97 -10.06 -3.80
CA THR A 233 2.59 -10.09 -4.27
C THR A 233 2.15 -8.73 -4.82
N ASN A 234 2.42 -7.64 -4.11
CA ASN A 234 2.05 -6.29 -4.55
C ASN A 234 2.71 -5.92 -5.89
N GLY A 235 3.96 -6.34 -6.10
CA GLY A 235 4.71 -6.02 -7.31
C GLY A 235 4.39 -6.90 -8.51
N TYR A 236 4.12 -8.17 -8.29
CA TYR A 236 4.11 -9.15 -9.37
C TYR A 236 2.78 -9.88 -9.59
N ALA A 237 1.80 -9.81 -8.66
CA ALA A 237 0.54 -10.53 -8.82
C ALA A 237 -0.23 -10.06 -10.07
N THR A 238 -0.40 -8.76 -10.24
CA THR A 238 -1.11 -8.22 -11.42
C THR A 238 -0.35 -8.40 -12.72
N PRO A 239 0.96 -8.11 -12.83
CA PRO A 239 1.74 -8.45 -14.01
C PRO A 239 1.70 -9.94 -14.37
N PHE A 240 1.77 -10.83 -13.38
CA PHE A 240 1.69 -12.27 -13.59
C PHE A 240 0.34 -12.68 -14.21
N ILE A 241 -0.78 -12.23 -13.64
CA ILE A 241 -2.12 -12.54 -14.20
C ILE A 241 -2.27 -11.91 -15.58
N THR A 242 -1.81 -10.68 -15.78
CA THR A 242 -1.89 -9.97 -17.06
C THR A 242 -1.01 -10.63 -18.15
N SER A 243 0.08 -11.30 -17.79
CA SER A 243 0.96 -11.98 -18.76
C SER A 243 0.24 -13.08 -19.56
N PHE A 244 -0.80 -13.67 -18.99
CA PHE A 244 -1.64 -14.65 -19.70
C PHE A 244 -2.44 -14.07 -20.88
N LYS A 245 -2.55 -12.73 -21.00
CA LYS A 245 -3.19 -12.08 -22.16
C LYS A 245 -2.56 -12.49 -23.49
N ALA A 246 -1.27 -12.78 -23.51
CA ALA A 246 -0.58 -13.23 -24.72
C ALA A 246 -1.19 -14.50 -25.30
N ASN A 247 -1.68 -15.42 -24.43
CA ASN A 247 -2.26 -16.70 -24.83
C ASN A 247 -3.79 -16.72 -24.73
N MET A 248 -4.39 -15.82 -23.94
CA MET A 248 -5.83 -15.75 -23.64
C MET A 248 -6.31 -14.29 -23.65
N PRO A 249 -6.36 -13.63 -24.82
CA PRO A 249 -6.68 -12.19 -24.91
C PRO A 249 -8.10 -11.87 -24.42
N ASP A 250 -9.05 -12.77 -24.58
CA ASP A 250 -10.45 -12.57 -24.16
C ASP A 250 -10.71 -12.92 -22.69
N SER A 251 -9.68 -13.31 -21.92
CA SER A 251 -9.86 -13.69 -20.53
C SER A 251 -10.21 -12.48 -19.67
N PHE A 252 -11.37 -12.55 -19.00
CA PHE A 252 -11.80 -11.52 -18.04
C PHE A 252 -10.77 -11.32 -16.93
N ALA A 253 -10.20 -12.40 -16.37
CA ALA A 253 -9.21 -12.36 -15.30
C ALA A 253 -7.91 -11.66 -15.74
N ALA A 254 -7.40 -11.99 -16.93
CA ALA A 254 -6.18 -11.36 -17.45
C ALA A 254 -6.38 -9.88 -17.80
N ASN A 255 -7.59 -9.50 -18.24
CA ASN A 255 -7.95 -8.12 -18.59
C ASN A 255 -8.29 -7.25 -17.37
N ASN A 256 -8.64 -7.86 -16.23
CA ASN A 256 -9.03 -7.20 -15.01
C ASN A 256 -8.23 -7.74 -13.80
N ALA A 257 -6.93 -7.94 -13.97
CA ALA A 257 -6.06 -8.50 -12.94
C ALA A 257 -6.10 -7.73 -11.62
N THR A 258 -6.15 -6.39 -11.67
CA THR A 258 -6.25 -5.53 -10.48
C THR A 258 -7.58 -5.74 -9.75
N LEU A 259 -8.68 -5.92 -10.48
CA LEU A 259 -9.99 -6.26 -9.91
C LEU A 259 -9.94 -7.63 -9.21
N LEU A 260 -9.34 -8.63 -9.84
CA LEU A 260 -9.21 -9.98 -9.25
C LEU A 260 -8.37 -9.94 -7.97
N VAL A 261 -7.23 -9.25 -7.98
CA VAL A 261 -6.36 -9.10 -6.81
C VAL A 261 -7.05 -8.32 -5.67
N SER A 262 -8.02 -7.44 -5.97
CA SER A 262 -8.78 -6.72 -4.93
C SER A 262 -9.58 -7.63 -4.00
N ILE A 263 -9.88 -8.87 -4.41
CA ILE A 263 -10.50 -9.89 -3.54
C ILE A 263 -9.62 -10.13 -2.31
N SER A 264 -8.30 -10.07 -2.45
CA SER A 264 -7.36 -10.17 -1.32
C SER A 264 -7.60 -9.07 -0.29
N GLN A 265 -7.86 -7.85 -0.74
CA GLN A 265 -8.10 -6.72 0.15
C GLN A 265 -9.44 -6.84 0.88
N VAL A 266 -10.45 -7.42 0.24
CA VAL A 266 -11.72 -7.76 0.90
C VAL A 266 -11.50 -8.81 1.97
N ALA A 267 -10.76 -9.87 1.66
CA ALA A 267 -10.39 -10.91 2.63
C ALA A 267 -9.61 -10.32 3.81
N GLU A 268 -8.62 -9.44 3.54
CA GLU A 268 -7.88 -8.71 4.56
C GLU A 268 -8.80 -7.92 5.49
N ALA A 269 -9.73 -7.14 4.95
CA ALA A 269 -10.66 -6.34 5.73
C ALA A 269 -11.52 -7.21 6.68
N ILE A 270 -11.97 -8.35 6.20
CA ILE A 270 -12.72 -9.32 7.00
C ILE A 270 -11.82 -9.92 8.10
N CYS A 271 -10.62 -10.34 7.76
CA CYS A 271 -9.67 -10.92 8.71
C CYS A 271 -9.28 -9.93 9.81
N ILE A 272 -9.07 -8.64 9.49
CA ILE A 272 -8.77 -7.59 10.48
C ILE A 272 -9.82 -7.55 11.60
N LEU A 273 -11.11 -7.69 11.26
CA LEU A 273 -12.19 -7.69 12.25
C LEU A 273 -12.15 -8.93 13.16
N PHE A 274 -11.63 -10.05 12.66
CA PHE A 274 -11.53 -11.30 13.42
C PHE A 274 -10.22 -11.44 14.22
N ILE A 275 -9.19 -10.63 13.94
CA ILE A 275 -7.89 -10.67 14.65
C ILE A 275 -8.05 -10.66 16.19
N PRO A 276 -8.84 -9.76 16.82
CA PRO A 276 -8.97 -9.75 18.28
C PRO A 276 -9.52 -11.06 18.84
N PHE A 277 -10.44 -11.73 18.15
CA PHE A 277 -10.98 -13.03 18.55
C PHE A 277 -9.90 -14.12 18.50
N PHE A 278 -9.17 -14.22 17.40
CA PHE A 278 -8.13 -15.25 17.24
C PHE A 278 -6.96 -15.03 18.19
N LEU A 279 -6.54 -13.79 18.41
CA LEU A 279 -5.46 -13.45 19.34
C LEU A 279 -5.81 -13.82 20.79
N ARG A 280 -7.03 -13.54 21.22
CA ARG A 280 -7.49 -13.88 22.58
C ARG A 280 -7.59 -15.38 22.79
N ARG A 281 -8.02 -16.14 21.78
CA ARG A 281 -8.25 -17.58 21.90
C ARG A 281 -7.00 -18.42 21.71
N TYR A 282 -6.14 -18.09 20.74
CA TYR A 282 -5.02 -18.93 20.30
C TYR A 282 -3.65 -18.30 20.56
N GLY A 283 -3.60 -17.03 20.88
CA GLY A 283 -2.36 -16.29 21.09
C GLY A 283 -1.61 -15.99 19.79
N ILE A 284 -0.66 -15.06 19.89
CA ILE A 284 0.08 -14.52 18.73
C ILE A 284 0.85 -15.58 17.95
N LYS A 285 1.44 -16.59 18.63
CA LYS A 285 2.23 -17.64 17.99
C LYS A 285 1.42 -18.43 16.97
N VAL A 286 0.22 -18.88 17.38
CA VAL A 286 -0.65 -19.71 16.51
C VAL A 286 -1.17 -18.88 15.35
N VAL A 287 -1.58 -17.63 15.60
CA VAL A 287 -2.05 -16.72 14.55
C VAL A 287 -0.96 -16.49 13.51
N MET A 288 0.29 -16.27 13.90
CA MET A 288 1.41 -16.13 12.97
C MET A 288 1.69 -17.41 12.18
N LEU A 289 1.58 -18.59 12.78
CA LEU A 289 1.74 -19.87 12.08
C LEU A 289 0.64 -20.06 11.02
N ILE A 290 -0.61 -19.70 11.35
CA ILE A 290 -1.72 -19.73 10.39
C ILE A 290 -1.43 -18.76 9.22
N ALA A 291 -0.96 -17.53 9.50
CA ALA A 291 -0.60 -16.58 8.47
C ALA A 291 0.53 -17.09 7.55
N MET A 292 1.55 -17.73 8.10
CA MET A 292 2.62 -18.33 7.29
C MET A 292 2.10 -19.47 6.39
N LEU A 293 1.23 -20.33 6.90
CA LEU A 293 0.59 -21.38 6.11
C LEU A 293 -0.28 -20.78 5.00
N ALA A 294 -1.02 -19.72 5.30
CA ALA A 294 -1.81 -18.98 4.33
C ALA A 294 -0.94 -18.46 3.17
N TRP A 295 0.24 -17.89 3.45
CA TRP A 295 1.18 -17.45 2.41
C TRP A 295 1.70 -18.61 1.54
N VAL A 296 2.00 -19.76 2.12
CA VAL A 296 2.39 -20.96 1.36
C VAL A 296 1.28 -21.39 0.40
N LEU A 297 0.03 -21.48 0.90
CA LEU A 297 -1.13 -21.81 0.07
C LEU A 297 -1.37 -20.76 -1.02
N ARG A 298 -1.24 -19.48 -0.69
CA ARG A 298 -1.39 -18.37 -1.64
C ARG A 298 -0.47 -18.51 -2.85
N PHE A 299 0.83 -18.67 -2.62
CA PHE A 299 1.78 -18.85 -3.72
C PHE A 299 1.59 -20.17 -4.46
N GLY A 300 1.23 -21.24 -3.76
CA GLY A 300 0.88 -22.53 -4.38
C GLY A 300 -0.31 -22.39 -5.33
N PHE A 301 -1.38 -21.73 -4.91
CA PHE A 301 -2.55 -21.49 -5.76
C PHE A 301 -2.25 -20.56 -6.93
N PHE A 302 -1.42 -19.52 -6.73
CA PHE A 302 -0.96 -18.68 -7.84
C PHE A 302 -0.14 -19.46 -8.87
N GLY A 303 0.77 -20.33 -8.42
CA GLY A 303 1.63 -21.11 -9.30
C GLY A 303 0.89 -22.17 -10.10
N LEU A 304 -0.22 -22.72 -9.58
CA LEU A 304 -1.05 -23.73 -10.22
C LEU A 304 -2.24 -23.14 -10.99
N GLY A 305 -2.57 -21.86 -10.72
CA GLY A 305 -3.70 -21.17 -11.34
C GLY A 305 -3.44 -20.74 -12.79
N ASN A 306 -4.52 -20.56 -13.53
CA ASN A 306 -4.52 -19.90 -14.84
C ASN A 306 -5.84 -19.13 -15.02
N PRO A 307 -5.93 -18.18 -15.99
CA PRO A 307 -7.14 -17.38 -16.19
C PRO A 307 -8.35 -18.13 -16.76
N ALA A 308 -8.17 -19.37 -17.25
CA ALA A 308 -9.26 -20.20 -17.77
C ALA A 308 -9.94 -20.98 -16.63
N MET A 309 -11.20 -21.36 -16.82
CA MET A 309 -11.90 -22.27 -15.91
C MET A 309 -11.36 -23.70 -16.07
N PRO A 310 -11.12 -24.47 -14.99
CA PRO A 310 -11.34 -24.11 -13.57
C PRO A 310 -10.15 -23.40 -12.90
N GLY A 311 -9.05 -23.15 -13.58
CA GLY A 311 -7.80 -22.59 -13.03
C GLY A 311 -7.97 -21.22 -12.40
N VAL A 312 -8.90 -20.38 -12.86
CA VAL A 312 -9.21 -19.07 -12.28
C VAL A 312 -9.69 -19.19 -10.83
N MET A 313 -10.32 -20.32 -10.46
CA MET A 313 -10.74 -20.57 -9.08
C MET A 313 -9.54 -20.65 -8.13
N LEU A 314 -8.39 -21.13 -8.60
CA LEU A 314 -7.16 -21.14 -7.80
C LEU A 314 -6.65 -19.71 -7.54
N PHE A 315 -6.75 -18.80 -8.53
CA PHE A 315 -6.44 -17.38 -8.29
C PHE A 315 -7.37 -16.76 -7.26
N ILE A 316 -8.68 -17.06 -7.35
CA ILE A 316 -9.66 -16.57 -6.37
C ILE A 316 -9.36 -17.15 -4.97
N LEU A 317 -9.09 -18.45 -4.86
CA LEU A 317 -8.70 -19.07 -3.60
C LEU A 317 -7.42 -18.46 -3.04
N SER A 318 -6.42 -18.22 -3.89
CA SER A 318 -5.20 -17.50 -3.49
C SER A 318 -5.51 -16.12 -2.92
N CYS A 319 -6.46 -15.40 -3.50
CA CYS A 319 -6.87 -14.09 -3.01
C CYS A 319 -7.64 -14.16 -1.68
N ILE A 320 -8.45 -15.20 -1.47
CA ILE A 320 -9.22 -15.39 -0.21
C ILE A 320 -8.31 -15.77 0.96
N VAL A 321 -7.24 -16.50 0.68
CA VAL A 321 -6.28 -16.96 1.71
C VAL A 321 -5.29 -15.87 2.13
N TYR A 322 -5.38 -14.69 1.56
CA TYR A 322 -4.50 -13.52 1.83
C TYR A 322 -4.49 -13.06 3.29
#